data_db502aaafd211fb0dcbb16930f901bce
#
_entry.id   db502aaafd211fb0dcbb16930f901bce
#
_cell.length_a   1.000
_cell.length_b   1.000
_cell.length_c   1.000
_cell.angle_alpha   90.00
_cell.angle_beta   90.00
_cell.angle_gamma   90.00
#
_symmetry.space_group_name_H-M   'P 1'
#
loop_
_entity.id
_entity.type
_entity.pdbx_description
1 polymer ?
#
loop_
_entity_poly.entity_id
_entity_poly.type
_entity_poly.pdbx_seq_one_letter_code
_entity_poly.pdbx_strand_id
1 'polypeptide(L)'
;MADTELLDVGVEKPLTKEYHHKLSSPTPFLWTMMIFLIIVSFLAAILFRQAQSAFMTNPGLNGFILGVLAIGIVLVFMQILSLRPEVRWFNNFQAAGSVDKAGRPPKLLAPMRALIGKRGEVRVSTVTQRSILDSIATRLDESRDTSRYLIGLLVFLGLLGTFWGLIGTIGAISDVIQGLDPTSGDSSDILSSLKSGLTAPLSGMGTAFSSSLLGLSGSLILGFLDLQAGRAQNRFYMQLENWLSSVTDPGVDLSVDGKPVAASGAAGTERSLAAMHNLAEGIQGLVKNMRGEQQMLRDWIEAQQEESKALRRTLDRLTARMDADQKAARRSTPHDNGSA
;
A
#
# COMPACT_ATOMS: atom_id res chain seq x y z
N MET A 1 34.59 -66.67 31.44
CA MET A 1 34.76 -65.31 31.87
C MET A 1 34.92 -64.50 30.61
N ALA A 2 33.83 -63.90 30.12
CA ALA A 2 33.81 -62.96 29.04
C ALA A 2 32.68 -61.98 29.39
N ASP A 3 33.09 -60.81 29.81
CA ASP A 3 32.20 -59.67 30.17
C ASP A 3 31.48 -59.15 28.95
N THR A 4 30.16 -59.21 28.97
CA THR A 4 29.29 -58.61 28.00
C THR A 4 28.98 -57.20 28.46
N GLU A 5 29.73 -56.25 27.93
CA GLU A 5 29.51 -54.81 28.10
C GLU A 5 28.29 -54.40 27.28
N LEU A 6 27.15 -54.23 27.97
CA LEU A 6 25.91 -53.68 27.37
C LEU A 6 26.12 -52.20 27.09
N LEU A 7 26.26 -51.85 25.84
CA LEU A 7 26.20 -50.49 25.32
C LEU A 7 24.85 -49.87 25.72
N ASP A 8 24.89 -49.00 26.72
CA ASP A 8 23.81 -48.08 27.07
C ASP A 8 23.63 -47.07 25.94
N VAL A 9 22.72 -47.40 25.01
CA VAL A 9 22.27 -46.44 23.97
C VAL A 9 21.40 -45.43 24.70
N GLY A 10 22.03 -44.32 25.07
CA GLY A 10 21.37 -43.17 25.61
C GLY A 10 20.26 -42.72 24.65
N VAL A 11 19.02 -42.95 25.07
CA VAL A 11 17.84 -42.40 24.40
C VAL A 11 17.95 -40.87 24.50
N GLU A 12 18.49 -40.22 23.45
CA GLU A 12 18.41 -38.78 23.28
C GLU A 12 16.94 -38.38 23.38
N LYS A 13 16.59 -37.76 24.51
CA LYS A 13 15.33 -37.02 24.63
C LYS A 13 15.22 -36.09 23.43
N PRO A 14 14.14 -36.18 22.64
CA PRO A 14 13.93 -35.21 21.58
C PRO A 14 13.88 -33.81 22.23
N LEU A 15 14.83 -32.97 21.87
CA LEU A 15 14.84 -31.55 22.19
C LEU A 15 13.68 -30.91 21.43
N THR A 16 12.46 -31.13 21.89
CA THR A 16 11.32 -30.28 21.56
C THR A 16 11.61 -28.94 22.22
N LYS A 17 12.44 -28.13 21.54
CA LYS A 17 12.41 -26.68 21.75
C LYS A 17 10.97 -26.26 21.46
N GLU A 18 10.17 -26.10 22.51
CA GLU A 18 8.95 -25.31 22.44
C GLU A 18 9.36 -23.90 21.96
N TYR A 19 9.32 -23.71 20.67
CA TYR A 19 9.41 -22.39 20.08
C TYR A 19 8.16 -21.63 20.50
N HIS A 20 8.22 -21.01 21.68
CA HIS A 20 7.23 -20.01 22.07
C HIS A 20 7.30 -18.85 21.08
N HIS A 21 6.54 -18.95 20.02
CA HIS A 21 6.42 -17.90 18.99
C HIS A 21 5.64 -16.72 19.56
N LYS A 22 6.28 -15.94 20.46
CA LYS A 22 5.70 -14.68 20.93
C LYS A 22 5.66 -13.67 19.80
N LEU A 23 4.50 -13.07 19.59
CA LEU A 23 4.37 -11.93 18.70
C LEU A 23 5.19 -10.76 19.24
N SER A 24 5.99 -10.14 18.37
CA SER A 24 6.79 -8.98 18.75
C SER A 24 5.91 -7.75 18.91
N SER A 25 6.22 -6.93 19.92
CA SER A 25 5.47 -5.68 20.14
C SER A 25 5.71 -4.67 19.00
N PRO A 26 4.70 -3.87 18.62
CA PRO A 26 4.84 -2.84 17.58
C PRO A 26 5.59 -1.59 18.07
N THR A 27 6.13 -1.62 19.28
CA THR A 27 6.81 -0.49 19.93
C THR A 27 7.98 0.09 19.13
N PRO A 28 8.87 -0.70 18.47
CA PRO A 28 9.99 -0.14 17.69
C PRO A 28 9.52 0.77 16.56
N PHE A 29 8.42 0.43 15.90
CA PHE A 29 7.87 1.24 14.82
C PHE A 29 7.31 2.59 15.34
N LEU A 30 6.68 2.58 16.52
CA LEU A 30 6.24 3.81 17.17
C LEU A 30 7.42 4.72 17.54
N TRP A 31 8.53 4.17 18.03
CA TRP A 31 9.73 4.96 18.30
C TRP A 31 10.30 5.59 17.02
N THR A 32 10.37 4.84 15.92
CA THR A 32 10.82 5.36 14.63
C THR A 32 9.93 6.52 14.16
N MET A 33 8.59 6.38 14.30
CA MET A 33 7.64 7.45 13.93
C MET A 33 7.81 8.68 14.82
N MET A 34 7.99 8.49 16.12
CA MET A 34 8.22 9.60 17.06
C MET A 34 9.52 10.35 16.75
N ILE A 35 10.62 9.62 16.52
CA ILE A 35 11.89 10.23 16.14
C ILE A 35 11.76 11.02 14.84
N PHE A 36 11.09 10.46 13.84
CA PHE A 36 10.85 11.15 12.58
C PHE A 36 10.04 12.44 12.78
N LEU A 37 8.96 12.42 13.55
CA LEU A 37 8.17 13.61 13.86
C LEU A 37 8.95 14.66 14.63
N ILE A 38 9.85 14.25 15.54
CA ILE A 38 10.74 15.18 16.24
C ILE A 38 11.68 15.88 15.25
N ILE A 39 12.27 15.13 14.31
CA ILE A 39 13.15 15.69 13.27
C ILE A 39 12.36 16.67 12.38
N VAL A 40 11.16 16.29 11.93
CA VAL A 40 10.29 17.15 11.12
C VAL A 40 9.89 18.41 11.90
N SER A 41 9.51 18.27 13.17
CA SER A 41 9.16 19.40 14.02
C SER A 41 10.34 20.33 14.26
N PHE A 42 11.53 19.79 14.43
CA PHE A 42 12.78 20.56 14.54
C PHE A 42 13.07 21.35 13.25
N LEU A 43 12.93 20.71 12.09
CA LEU A 43 13.08 21.36 10.79
C LEU A 43 12.04 22.48 10.60
N ALA A 44 10.78 22.20 10.97
CA ALA A 44 9.71 23.21 10.93
C ALA A 44 9.98 24.38 11.88
N ALA A 45 10.61 24.14 13.03
CA ALA A 45 11.00 25.20 13.97
C ALA A 45 12.13 26.09 13.41
N ILE A 46 13.10 25.53 12.70
CA ILE A 46 14.16 26.31 12.02
C ILE A 46 13.53 27.20 10.94
N LEU A 47 12.58 26.65 10.17
CA LEU A 47 11.91 27.33 9.07
C LEU A 47 10.65 28.08 9.53
N PHE A 48 10.48 28.31 10.84
CA PHE A 48 9.23 28.84 11.39
C PHE A 48 8.82 30.19 10.76
N ARG A 49 9.76 31.11 10.56
CA ARG A 49 9.47 32.42 9.93
C ARG A 49 8.95 32.25 8.50
N GLN A 50 9.59 31.40 7.72
CA GLN A 50 9.17 31.11 6.33
C GLN A 50 7.82 30.38 6.31
N ALA A 51 7.65 29.40 7.18
CA ALA A 51 6.40 28.66 7.32
C ALA A 51 5.24 29.56 7.76
N GLN A 52 5.48 30.50 8.68
CA GLN A 52 4.48 31.47 9.13
C GLN A 52 4.09 32.42 8.00
N SER A 53 5.04 32.97 7.24
CA SER A 53 4.72 33.84 6.11
C SER A 53 3.92 33.09 5.03
N ALA A 54 4.34 31.85 4.71
CA ALA A 54 3.63 30.97 3.80
C ALA A 54 2.21 30.64 4.29
N PHE A 55 2.03 30.37 5.58
CA PHE A 55 0.71 30.11 6.16
C PHE A 55 -0.22 31.33 6.05
N MET A 56 0.29 32.53 6.35
CA MET A 56 -0.50 33.78 6.35
C MET A 56 -0.93 34.22 4.96
N THR A 57 -0.37 33.68 3.90
CA THR A 57 -0.78 34.02 2.52
C THR A 57 -2.21 33.55 2.22
N ASN A 58 -2.63 32.39 2.73
CA ASN A 58 -4.02 31.91 2.70
C ASN A 58 -4.30 31.04 3.94
N PRO A 59 -4.62 31.65 5.10
CA PRO A 59 -4.76 30.91 6.35
C PRO A 59 -5.92 29.92 6.34
N GLY A 60 -6.98 30.14 5.57
CA GLY A 60 -8.11 29.22 5.46
C GLY A 60 -7.72 27.90 4.83
N LEU A 61 -7.16 27.93 3.62
CA LEU A 61 -6.76 26.73 2.88
C LEU A 61 -5.56 26.04 3.55
N ASN A 62 -4.56 26.79 3.95
CA ASN A 62 -3.36 26.26 4.59
C ASN A 62 -3.69 25.64 5.97
N GLY A 63 -4.63 26.26 6.72
CA GLY A 63 -5.15 25.70 7.95
C GLY A 63 -5.92 24.40 7.76
N PHE A 64 -6.69 24.30 6.68
CA PHE A 64 -7.38 23.07 6.30
C PHE A 64 -6.40 21.95 5.94
N ILE A 65 -5.35 22.24 5.15
CA ILE A 65 -4.27 21.29 4.82
C ILE A 65 -3.61 20.76 6.11
N LEU A 66 -3.22 21.65 7.02
CA LEU A 66 -2.63 21.23 8.29
C LEU A 66 -3.59 20.45 9.18
N GLY A 67 -4.89 20.78 9.15
CA GLY A 67 -5.93 20.01 9.85
C GLY A 67 -6.04 18.58 9.32
N VAL A 68 -6.08 18.41 8.01
CA VAL A 68 -6.08 17.08 7.37
C VAL A 68 -4.81 16.29 7.71
N LEU A 69 -3.65 16.94 7.69
CA LEU A 69 -2.39 16.33 8.10
C LEU A 69 -2.44 15.86 9.56
N ALA A 70 -2.91 16.69 10.48
CA ALA A 70 -3.01 16.35 11.90
C ALA A 70 -3.95 15.15 12.13
N ILE A 71 -5.11 15.13 11.46
CA ILE A 71 -6.04 13.99 11.50
C ILE A 71 -5.35 12.74 10.96
N GLY A 72 -4.65 12.83 9.84
CA GLY A 72 -3.91 11.72 9.24
C GLY A 72 -2.85 11.14 10.18
N ILE A 73 -2.07 11.99 10.83
CA ILE A 73 -1.07 11.57 11.83
C ILE A 73 -1.74 10.80 12.98
N VAL A 74 -2.82 11.34 13.55
CA VAL A 74 -3.56 10.69 14.64
C VAL A 74 -4.08 9.32 14.22
N LEU A 75 -4.68 9.21 13.02
CA LEU A 75 -5.22 7.95 12.50
C LEU A 75 -4.13 6.90 12.33
N VAL A 76 -2.97 7.26 11.75
CA VAL A 76 -1.86 6.33 11.55
C VAL A 76 -1.28 5.86 12.89
N PHE A 77 -1.18 6.74 13.90
CA PHE A 77 -0.79 6.33 15.24
C PHE A 77 -1.81 5.39 15.87
N MET A 78 -3.11 5.66 15.72
CA MET A 78 -4.18 4.79 16.22
C MET A 78 -4.14 3.40 15.58
N GLN A 79 -3.79 3.29 14.30
CA GLN A 79 -3.61 1.99 13.62
C GLN A 79 -2.56 1.12 14.31
N ILE A 80 -1.38 1.67 14.63
CA ILE A 80 -0.33 0.91 15.32
C ILE A 80 -0.69 0.65 16.79
N LEU A 81 -1.31 1.61 17.46
CA LEU A 81 -1.74 1.46 18.85
C LEU A 81 -2.80 0.35 18.98
N SER A 82 -3.66 0.18 17.98
CA SER A 82 -4.68 -0.87 17.97
C SER A 82 -4.09 -2.29 17.87
N LEU A 83 -2.86 -2.46 17.35
CA LEU A 83 -2.18 -3.75 17.36
C LEU A 83 -1.67 -4.16 18.76
N ARG A 84 -1.39 -3.19 19.66
CA ARG A 84 -0.87 -3.52 20.99
C ARG A 84 -1.76 -4.45 21.82
N PRO A 85 -3.08 -4.22 21.94
CA PRO A 85 -3.96 -5.12 22.66
C PRO A 85 -4.04 -6.50 22.01
N GLU A 86 -3.99 -6.59 20.68
CA GLU A 86 -4.02 -7.85 19.92
C GLU A 86 -2.78 -8.71 20.24
N VAL A 87 -1.59 -8.09 20.16
CA VAL A 87 -0.33 -8.76 20.50
C VAL A 87 -0.30 -9.19 21.96
N ARG A 88 -0.79 -8.36 22.90
CA ARG A 88 -0.86 -8.72 24.30
C ARG A 88 -1.79 -9.91 24.55
N TRP A 89 -2.99 -9.85 23.96
CA TRP A 89 -3.96 -10.93 24.07
C TRP A 89 -3.37 -12.26 23.57
N PHE A 90 -2.75 -12.24 22.40
CA PHE A 90 -2.13 -13.42 21.80
C PHE A 90 -1.01 -13.99 22.68
N ASN A 91 -0.09 -13.15 23.16
CA ASN A 91 1.00 -13.58 24.01
C ASN A 91 0.52 -14.12 25.37
N ASN A 92 -0.55 -13.50 25.94
CA ASN A 92 -1.18 -14.00 27.15
C ASN A 92 -1.90 -15.33 26.92
N PHE A 93 -2.55 -15.50 25.77
CA PHE A 93 -3.18 -16.76 25.37
C PHE A 93 -2.14 -17.87 25.29
N GLN A 94 -1.01 -17.62 24.64
CA GLN A 94 0.08 -18.61 24.59
C GLN A 94 0.65 -18.96 25.97
N ALA A 95 0.80 -17.98 26.85
CA ALA A 95 1.33 -18.20 28.19
C ALA A 95 0.33 -18.93 29.11
N ALA A 96 -0.98 -18.65 28.96
CA ALA A 96 -2.01 -19.20 29.86
C ALA A 96 -2.64 -20.50 29.37
N GLY A 97 -2.46 -20.88 28.09
CA GLY A 97 -3.07 -22.06 27.45
C GLY A 97 -4.60 -22.01 27.39
N SER A 98 -5.25 -20.89 27.74
CA SER A 98 -6.70 -20.76 27.75
C SER A 98 -7.16 -19.37 27.34
N VAL A 99 -8.25 -19.33 26.55
CA VAL A 99 -8.84 -18.08 26.02
C VAL A 99 -9.38 -17.19 27.15
N ASP A 100 -9.94 -17.79 28.20
CA ASP A 100 -10.58 -17.06 29.31
C ASP A 100 -9.57 -16.28 30.17
N LYS A 101 -8.32 -16.74 30.23
CA LYS A 101 -7.23 -16.10 30.98
C LYS A 101 -6.42 -15.10 30.15
N ALA A 102 -6.67 -15.00 28.84
CA ALA A 102 -5.92 -14.14 27.94
C ALA A 102 -6.26 -12.64 28.05
N GLY A 103 -7.31 -12.28 28.80
CA GLY A 103 -7.71 -10.89 29.05
C GLY A 103 -8.80 -10.36 28.11
N ARG A 104 -8.75 -9.05 27.80
CA ARG A 104 -9.80 -8.42 26.95
C ARG A 104 -9.90 -9.08 25.60
N PRO A 105 -11.13 -9.31 25.08
CA PRO A 105 -11.33 -9.94 23.78
C PRO A 105 -10.69 -9.12 22.67
N PRO A 106 -9.93 -9.77 21.76
CA PRO A 106 -9.33 -9.11 20.63
C PRO A 106 -10.40 -8.72 19.61
N LYS A 107 -10.18 -7.63 18.90
CA LYS A 107 -11.06 -7.20 17.79
C LYS A 107 -10.59 -7.78 16.46
N LEU A 108 -9.30 -7.66 16.18
CA LEU A 108 -8.69 -8.13 14.94
C LEU A 108 -8.61 -9.67 14.93
N LEU A 109 -8.18 -10.28 16.03
CA LEU A 109 -8.08 -11.72 16.21
C LEU A 109 -9.40 -12.40 16.65
N ALA A 110 -10.55 -11.69 16.55
CA ALA A 110 -11.86 -12.25 16.88
C ALA A 110 -12.19 -13.55 16.11
N PRO A 111 -11.91 -13.69 14.80
CA PRO A 111 -12.14 -14.95 14.07
C PRO A 111 -11.34 -16.11 14.66
N MET A 112 -10.08 -15.86 15.01
CA MET A 112 -9.22 -16.86 15.65
C MET A 112 -9.76 -17.26 17.03
N ARG A 113 -10.19 -16.30 17.86
CA ARG A 113 -10.79 -16.58 19.18
C ARG A 113 -12.01 -17.47 19.09
N ALA A 114 -12.85 -17.29 18.07
CA ALA A 114 -14.07 -18.08 17.89
C ALA A 114 -13.77 -19.56 17.62
N LEU A 115 -12.63 -19.86 17.00
CA LEU A 115 -12.20 -21.21 16.62
C LEU A 115 -11.39 -21.90 17.71
N ILE A 116 -10.68 -21.16 18.56
CA ILE A 116 -9.97 -21.69 19.70
C ILE A 116 -11.02 -22.07 20.76
N GLY A 117 -11.46 -23.31 20.74
CA GLY A 117 -12.43 -23.82 21.72
C GLY A 117 -11.92 -23.66 23.16
N LYS A 118 -12.80 -23.86 24.15
CA LYS A 118 -12.49 -23.75 25.60
C LYS A 118 -11.33 -24.64 26.09
N ARG A 119 -10.88 -25.59 25.28
CA ARG A 119 -9.85 -26.58 25.65
C ARG A 119 -8.41 -26.19 25.28
N GLY A 120 -8.16 -25.06 24.66
CA GLY A 120 -6.79 -24.58 24.38
C GLY A 120 -6.02 -25.34 23.29
N GLU A 121 -6.49 -26.49 22.82
CA GLU A 121 -5.90 -27.17 21.68
C GLU A 121 -6.37 -26.54 20.39
N VAL A 122 -5.43 -25.90 19.70
CA VAL A 122 -5.67 -25.29 18.39
C VAL A 122 -5.27 -26.30 17.33
N ARG A 123 -6.22 -27.10 16.86
CA ARG A 123 -6.07 -27.88 15.62
C ARG A 123 -6.92 -27.24 14.56
N VAL A 124 -6.29 -26.63 13.60
CA VAL A 124 -6.94 -25.87 12.53
C VAL A 124 -6.66 -26.57 11.21
N SER A 125 -7.69 -26.74 10.37
CA SER A 125 -7.50 -27.23 9.01
C SER A 125 -6.82 -26.15 8.14
N THR A 126 -6.16 -26.56 7.05
CA THR A 126 -5.50 -25.63 6.12
C THR A 126 -6.48 -24.63 5.52
N VAL A 127 -7.71 -25.04 5.22
CA VAL A 127 -8.78 -24.18 4.69
C VAL A 127 -9.19 -23.12 5.73
N THR A 128 -9.37 -23.53 6.97
CA THR A 128 -9.77 -22.65 8.07
C THR A 128 -8.64 -21.65 8.40
N GLN A 129 -7.38 -22.11 8.41
CA GLN A 129 -6.21 -21.25 8.57
C GLN A 129 -6.21 -20.12 7.52
N ARG A 130 -6.36 -20.48 6.25
CA ARG A 130 -6.39 -19.51 5.14
C ARG A 130 -7.53 -18.51 5.30
N SER A 131 -8.73 -18.97 5.64
CA SER A 131 -9.89 -18.10 5.86
C SER A 131 -9.67 -17.09 7.01
N ILE A 132 -9.01 -17.50 8.09
CA ILE A 132 -8.66 -16.60 9.21
C ILE A 132 -7.67 -15.54 8.74
N LEU A 133 -6.58 -15.96 8.07
CA LEU A 133 -5.55 -15.07 7.59
C LEU A 133 -6.10 -14.06 6.58
N ASP A 134 -6.93 -14.50 5.64
CA ASP A 134 -7.58 -13.62 4.66
C ASP A 134 -8.50 -12.60 5.34
N SER A 135 -9.27 -13.02 6.34
CA SER A 135 -10.13 -12.10 7.12
C SER A 135 -9.31 -11.05 7.88
N ILE A 136 -8.16 -11.43 8.43
CA ILE A 136 -7.27 -10.51 9.15
C ILE A 136 -6.57 -9.57 8.16
N ALA A 137 -6.07 -10.08 7.02
CA ALA A 137 -5.46 -9.28 5.97
C ALA A 137 -6.40 -8.20 5.47
N THR A 138 -7.65 -8.56 5.14
CA THR A 138 -8.68 -7.63 4.67
C THR A 138 -8.91 -6.48 5.68
N ARG A 139 -9.00 -6.79 6.97
CA ARG A 139 -9.20 -5.77 8.02
C ARG A 139 -7.97 -4.86 8.21
N LEU A 140 -6.77 -5.40 8.03
CA LEU A 140 -5.54 -4.60 8.07
C LEU A 140 -5.46 -3.66 6.87
N ASP A 141 -5.81 -4.14 5.68
CA ASP A 141 -5.81 -3.32 4.46
C ASP A 141 -6.88 -2.23 4.50
N GLU A 142 -8.11 -2.54 4.96
CA GLU A 142 -9.17 -1.55 5.15
C GLU A 142 -8.72 -0.39 6.06
N SER A 143 -7.96 -0.69 7.11
CA SER A 143 -7.43 0.36 8.00
C SER A 143 -6.41 1.27 7.30
N ARG A 144 -5.69 0.77 6.29
CA ARG A 144 -4.67 1.53 5.52
C ARG A 144 -5.26 2.36 4.40
N ASP A 145 -6.40 1.97 3.85
CA ASP A 145 -7.03 2.70 2.75
C ASP A 145 -7.38 4.14 3.15
N THR A 146 -7.81 4.34 4.40
CA THR A 146 -8.09 5.68 4.92
C THR A 146 -6.84 6.56 4.95
N SER A 147 -5.69 6.06 5.39
CA SER A 147 -4.45 6.85 5.41
C SER A 147 -3.94 7.16 4.00
N ARG A 148 -4.02 6.21 3.07
CA ARG A 148 -3.67 6.41 1.66
C ARG A 148 -4.56 7.47 1.00
N TYR A 149 -5.87 7.44 1.29
CA TYR A 149 -6.79 8.48 0.82
C TYR A 149 -6.40 9.87 1.33
N LEU A 150 -6.05 10.00 2.61
CA LEU A 150 -5.62 11.28 3.18
C LEU A 150 -4.30 11.79 2.58
N ILE A 151 -3.36 10.90 2.26
CA ILE A 151 -2.12 11.25 1.55
C ILE A 151 -2.46 11.86 0.18
N GLY A 152 -3.34 11.20 -0.59
CA GLY A 152 -3.82 11.70 -1.87
C GLY A 152 -4.58 13.03 -1.74
N LEU A 153 -5.40 13.17 -0.70
CA LEU A 153 -6.14 14.40 -0.42
C LEU A 153 -5.21 15.57 -0.11
N LEU A 154 -4.12 15.36 0.63
CA LEU A 154 -3.12 16.41 0.90
C LEU A 154 -2.45 16.91 -0.39
N VAL A 155 -2.09 15.99 -1.29
CA VAL A 155 -1.56 16.36 -2.61
C VAL A 155 -2.60 17.16 -3.41
N PHE A 156 -3.84 16.68 -3.45
CA PHE A 156 -4.94 17.35 -4.14
C PHE A 156 -5.19 18.76 -3.60
N LEU A 157 -5.22 18.94 -2.28
CA LEU A 157 -5.41 20.24 -1.65
C LEU A 157 -4.24 21.19 -1.94
N GLY A 158 -3.01 20.69 -1.99
CA GLY A 158 -1.85 21.46 -2.42
C GLY A 158 -1.99 21.96 -3.88
N LEU A 159 -2.41 21.07 -4.79
CA LEU A 159 -2.68 21.43 -6.19
C LEU A 159 -3.86 22.40 -6.32
N LEU A 160 -4.93 22.21 -5.55
CA LEU A 160 -6.07 23.12 -5.51
C LEU A 160 -5.62 24.53 -5.07
N GLY A 161 -4.69 24.61 -4.13
CA GLY A 161 -4.09 25.87 -3.70
C GLY A 161 -3.31 26.59 -4.81
N THR A 162 -2.58 25.84 -5.65
CA THR A 162 -1.93 26.44 -6.82
C THR A 162 -2.93 27.02 -7.80
N PHE A 163 -3.98 26.27 -8.09
CA PHE A 163 -5.04 26.72 -8.98
C PHE A 163 -5.73 28.00 -8.47
N TRP A 164 -6.07 28.03 -7.19
CA TRP A 164 -6.68 29.20 -6.55
C TRP A 164 -5.77 30.43 -6.59
N GLY A 165 -4.49 30.26 -6.27
CA GLY A 165 -3.50 31.35 -6.32
C GLY A 165 -3.27 31.89 -7.72
N LEU A 166 -3.24 31.01 -8.75
CA LEU A 166 -3.07 31.42 -10.14
C LEU A 166 -4.30 32.20 -10.67
N ILE A 167 -5.51 31.79 -10.32
CA ILE A 167 -6.72 32.54 -10.68
C ILE A 167 -6.64 33.95 -10.10
N GLY A 168 -6.26 34.08 -8.82
CA GLY A 168 -6.07 35.38 -8.18
C GLY A 168 -5.00 36.25 -8.88
N THR A 169 -3.92 35.60 -9.32
CA THR A 169 -2.84 36.29 -10.07
C THR A 169 -3.33 36.85 -11.40
N ILE A 170 -4.08 36.04 -12.16
CA ILE A 170 -4.62 36.48 -13.48
C ILE A 170 -5.62 37.64 -13.31
N GLY A 171 -6.52 37.56 -12.32
CA GLY A 171 -7.43 38.63 -11.99
C GLY A 171 -6.71 39.93 -11.66
N ALA A 172 -5.71 39.84 -10.75
CA ALA A 172 -4.93 41.01 -10.36
C ALA A 172 -4.13 41.64 -11.53
N ILE A 173 -3.60 40.82 -12.46
CA ILE A 173 -2.94 41.34 -13.66
C ILE A 173 -3.94 42.08 -14.55
N SER A 174 -5.15 41.52 -14.72
CA SER A 174 -6.21 42.19 -15.49
C SER A 174 -6.57 43.57 -14.91
N ASP A 175 -6.70 43.63 -13.57
CA ASP A 175 -7.00 44.90 -12.88
C ASP A 175 -5.88 45.96 -13.09
N VAL A 176 -4.60 45.51 -13.02
CA VAL A 176 -3.46 46.40 -13.32
C VAL A 176 -3.50 46.96 -14.73
N ILE A 177 -3.75 46.10 -15.72
CA ILE A 177 -3.81 46.51 -17.14
C ILE A 177 -4.97 47.49 -17.35
N GLN A 178 -6.13 47.27 -16.76
CA GLN A 178 -7.29 48.15 -16.86
C GLN A 178 -7.10 49.49 -16.13
N GLY A 179 -6.31 49.51 -15.07
CA GLY A 179 -6.01 50.68 -14.27
C GLY A 179 -4.92 51.59 -14.86
N LEU A 180 -4.21 51.14 -15.92
CA LEU A 180 -3.24 51.97 -16.63
C LEU A 180 -3.94 52.92 -17.58
N ASP A 181 -3.99 54.20 -17.22
CA ASP A 181 -4.51 55.26 -18.12
C ASP A 181 -3.36 55.80 -18.97
N PRO A 182 -3.36 55.53 -20.31
CA PRO A 182 -2.29 56.01 -21.21
C PRO A 182 -2.30 57.50 -21.44
N THR A 183 -3.33 58.22 -20.94
CA THR A 183 -3.48 59.67 -21.12
C THR A 183 -2.88 60.50 -19.98
N SER A 184 -2.52 59.90 -18.85
CA SER A 184 -1.80 60.56 -17.77
C SER A 184 -0.32 60.72 -18.15
N GLY A 185 0.05 61.92 -18.55
CA GLY A 185 1.34 62.26 -19.21
C GLY A 185 2.57 62.22 -18.31
N ASP A 186 2.49 61.76 -17.06
CA ASP A 186 3.64 61.71 -16.14
C ASP A 186 4.16 60.27 -15.97
N SER A 187 5.35 60.03 -16.53
CA SER A 187 5.98 58.69 -16.47
C SER A 187 6.23 58.19 -15.04
N SER A 188 6.33 59.11 -14.06
CA SER A 188 6.52 58.78 -12.65
C SER A 188 5.25 58.21 -12.04
N ASP A 189 4.07 58.67 -12.41
CA ASP A 189 2.78 58.20 -11.92
C ASP A 189 2.42 56.84 -12.53
N ILE A 190 2.76 56.63 -13.81
CA ILE A 190 2.60 55.33 -14.47
C ILE A 190 3.50 54.29 -13.79
N LEU A 191 4.75 54.62 -13.50
CA LEU A 191 5.70 53.69 -12.83
C LEU A 191 5.27 53.36 -11.40
N SER A 192 4.73 54.37 -10.66
CA SER A 192 4.24 54.13 -9.29
C SER A 192 2.99 53.25 -9.27
N SER A 193 2.08 53.48 -10.20
CA SER A 193 0.86 52.65 -10.39
C SER A 193 1.19 51.24 -10.81
N LEU A 194 2.16 51.05 -11.71
CA LEU A 194 2.63 49.71 -12.08
C LEU A 194 3.30 49.00 -10.90
N LYS A 195 4.17 49.67 -10.14
CA LYS A 195 4.81 49.10 -8.97
C LYS A 195 3.81 48.66 -7.90
N SER A 196 2.80 49.49 -7.62
CA SER A 196 1.75 49.14 -6.63
C SER A 196 0.83 48.02 -7.15
N GLY A 197 0.50 48.07 -8.45
CA GLY A 197 -0.36 47.08 -9.10
C GLY A 197 0.24 45.66 -9.16
N LEU A 198 1.57 45.55 -9.27
CA LEU A 198 2.25 44.26 -9.34
C LEU A 198 2.28 43.54 -7.98
N THR A 199 1.97 44.20 -6.87
CA THR A 199 1.99 43.58 -5.52
C THR A 199 0.93 42.49 -5.39
N ALA A 200 -0.26 42.68 -5.93
CA ALA A 200 -1.35 41.69 -5.85
C ALA A 200 -1.07 40.42 -6.68
N PRO A 201 -0.61 40.51 -7.96
CA PRO A 201 -0.18 39.31 -8.70
C PRO A 201 0.93 38.50 -8.02
N LEU A 202 1.94 39.19 -7.43
CA LEU A 202 3.01 38.53 -6.68
C LEU A 202 2.49 37.83 -5.43
N SER A 203 1.51 38.39 -4.73
CA SER A 203 0.85 37.74 -3.59
C SER A 203 0.08 36.49 -4.02
N GLY A 204 -0.62 36.52 -5.16
CA GLY A 204 -1.32 35.36 -5.71
C GLY A 204 -0.38 34.20 -6.04
N MET A 205 0.78 34.49 -6.64
CA MET A 205 1.83 33.48 -6.85
C MET A 205 2.37 32.91 -5.51
N GLY A 206 2.55 33.77 -4.49
CA GLY A 206 2.93 33.35 -3.15
C GLY A 206 1.93 32.37 -2.54
N THR A 207 0.63 32.63 -2.72
CA THR A 207 -0.45 31.70 -2.29
C THR A 207 -0.35 30.35 -2.99
N ALA A 208 -0.21 30.36 -4.32
CA ALA A 208 -0.09 29.15 -5.10
C ALA A 208 1.09 28.27 -4.61
N PHE A 209 2.27 28.89 -4.47
CA PHE A 209 3.48 28.17 -4.07
C PHE A 209 3.41 27.66 -2.64
N SER A 210 2.93 28.47 -1.68
CA SER A 210 2.87 28.11 -0.26
C SER A 210 1.93 26.94 0.01
N SER A 211 0.74 26.94 -0.58
CA SER A 211 -0.24 25.86 -0.40
C SER A 211 0.24 24.55 -1.02
N SER A 212 0.90 24.61 -2.18
CA SER A 212 1.51 23.43 -2.81
C SER A 212 2.60 22.85 -1.94
N LEU A 213 3.50 23.67 -1.43
CA LEU A 213 4.58 23.23 -0.56
C LEU A 213 4.05 22.55 0.71
N LEU A 214 3.02 23.13 1.33
CA LEU A 214 2.38 22.57 2.53
C LEU A 214 1.70 21.23 2.23
N GLY A 215 0.94 21.13 1.13
CA GLY A 215 0.25 19.90 0.72
C GLY A 215 1.23 18.78 0.40
N LEU A 216 2.27 19.04 -0.39
CA LEU A 216 3.30 18.07 -0.74
C LEU A 216 4.15 17.64 0.47
N SER A 217 4.58 18.58 1.31
CA SER A 217 5.32 18.26 2.53
C SER A 217 4.47 17.44 3.49
N GLY A 218 3.19 17.79 3.66
CA GLY A 218 2.25 17.04 4.48
C GLY A 218 2.03 15.62 3.97
N SER A 219 1.87 15.44 2.66
CA SER A 219 1.71 14.13 2.05
C SER A 219 2.96 13.24 2.24
N LEU A 220 4.16 13.82 2.14
CA LEU A 220 5.42 13.11 2.37
C LEU A 220 5.56 12.66 3.84
N ILE A 221 5.22 13.54 4.78
CA ILE A 221 5.25 13.23 6.21
C ILE A 221 4.26 12.09 6.51
N LEU A 222 3.02 12.23 6.08
CA LEU A 222 1.99 11.22 6.32
C LEU A 222 2.32 9.90 5.61
N GLY A 223 2.88 9.95 4.40
CA GLY A 223 3.31 8.78 3.64
C GLY A 223 4.42 7.99 4.33
N PHE A 224 5.40 8.66 4.96
CA PHE A 224 6.41 7.98 5.76
C PHE A 224 5.82 7.30 6.99
N LEU A 225 4.89 7.96 7.68
CA LEU A 225 4.21 7.39 8.84
C LEU A 225 3.36 6.17 8.45
N ASP A 226 2.61 6.24 7.34
CA ASP A 226 1.85 5.13 6.78
C ASP A 226 2.73 3.94 6.40
N LEU A 227 3.91 4.20 5.82
CA LEU A 227 4.89 3.17 5.53
C LEU A 227 5.35 2.43 6.79
N GLN A 228 5.59 3.13 7.90
CA GLN A 228 5.97 2.51 9.18
C GLN A 228 4.81 1.71 9.78
N ALA A 229 3.59 2.22 9.68
CA ALA A 229 2.39 1.51 10.11
C ALA A 229 2.20 0.21 9.30
N GLY A 230 2.35 0.28 7.99
CA GLY A 230 2.29 -0.88 7.11
C GLY A 230 3.36 -1.94 7.43
N ARG A 231 4.58 -1.52 7.76
CA ARG A 231 5.65 -2.45 8.21
C ARG A 231 5.29 -3.14 9.54
N ALA A 232 4.70 -2.40 10.48
CA ALA A 232 4.26 -2.97 11.76
C ALA A 232 3.14 -4.00 11.56
N GLN A 233 2.15 -3.68 10.73
CA GLN A 233 1.03 -4.58 10.38
C GLN A 233 1.50 -5.83 9.66
N ASN A 234 2.37 -5.66 8.65
CA ASN A 234 2.92 -6.80 7.90
C ASN A 234 3.75 -7.73 8.78
N ARG A 235 4.57 -7.18 9.68
CA ARG A 235 5.32 -8.00 10.65
C ARG A 235 4.40 -8.77 11.58
N PHE A 236 3.34 -8.15 12.06
CA PHE A 236 2.31 -8.80 12.87
C PHE A 236 1.65 -9.95 12.10
N TYR A 237 1.24 -9.70 10.85
CA TYR A 237 0.61 -10.69 9.98
C TYR A 237 1.52 -11.90 9.73
N MET A 238 2.77 -11.67 9.32
CA MET A 238 3.74 -12.76 9.06
C MET A 238 4.03 -13.60 10.30
N GLN A 239 4.13 -12.98 11.48
CA GLN A 239 4.35 -13.73 12.73
C GLN A 239 3.13 -14.56 13.11
N LEU A 240 1.93 -14.05 12.87
CA LEU A 240 0.69 -14.78 13.10
C LEU A 240 0.53 -15.94 12.12
N GLU A 241 0.84 -15.74 10.85
CA GLU A 241 0.85 -16.75 9.79
C GLU A 241 1.81 -17.89 10.15
N ASN A 242 3.04 -17.57 10.54
CA ASN A 242 4.04 -18.56 10.95
C ASN A 242 3.55 -19.40 12.14
N TRP A 243 2.92 -18.74 13.11
CA TRP A 243 2.36 -19.47 14.26
C TRP A 243 1.17 -20.34 13.85
N LEU A 244 0.21 -19.82 13.08
CA LEU A 244 -0.93 -20.61 12.58
C LEU A 244 -0.46 -21.80 11.76
N SER A 245 0.55 -21.64 10.93
CA SER A 245 1.14 -22.73 10.16
C SER A 245 1.75 -23.83 11.06
N SER A 246 2.32 -23.44 12.19
CA SER A 246 2.91 -24.42 13.14
C SER A 246 1.87 -25.25 13.90
N VAL A 247 0.62 -24.77 14.02
CA VAL A 247 -0.48 -25.46 14.72
C VAL A 247 -1.50 -26.06 13.76
N THR A 248 -1.30 -25.92 12.45
CA THR A 248 -2.17 -26.49 11.42
C THR A 248 -1.79 -27.93 11.16
N ASP A 249 -2.76 -28.84 11.27
CA ASP A 249 -2.60 -30.25 10.98
C ASP A 249 -3.20 -30.56 9.62
N PRO A 250 -2.39 -30.88 8.59
CA PRO A 250 -2.89 -31.24 7.26
C PRO A 250 -3.73 -32.53 7.27
N GLY A 251 -3.63 -33.35 8.32
CA GLY A 251 -4.42 -34.57 8.49
C GLY A 251 -5.90 -34.32 8.81
N VAL A 252 -6.24 -33.11 9.32
CA VAL A 252 -7.64 -32.75 9.65
C VAL A 252 -8.48 -32.53 8.39
N ASP A 253 -7.89 -32.13 7.29
CA ASP A 253 -8.57 -31.92 6.00
C ASP A 253 -9.00 -33.26 5.35
N LEU A 254 -8.45 -34.40 5.80
CA LEU A 254 -8.78 -35.74 5.31
C LEU A 254 -9.89 -36.43 6.13
N SER A 255 -10.37 -35.82 7.21
CA SER A 255 -11.44 -36.37 8.03
C SER A 255 -12.79 -35.80 7.56
N VAL A 256 -13.48 -36.54 6.71
CA VAL A 256 -14.90 -36.36 6.45
C VAL A 256 -15.65 -36.88 7.68
N ASP A 257 -16.49 -36.07 8.30
CA ASP A 257 -17.37 -36.41 9.46
C ASP A 257 -16.72 -36.60 10.85
N GLY A 258 -15.84 -35.68 11.30
CA GLY A 258 -15.61 -35.50 12.75
C GLY A 258 -15.14 -36.70 13.57
N LYS A 259 -14.78 -37.85 12.97
CA LYS A 259 -14.18 -39.00 13.63
C LYS A 259 -12.70 -39.13 13.26
N PRO A 260 -11.78 -39.07 14.22
CA PRO A 260 -10.40 -39.39 13.95
C PRO A 260 -10.29 -40.82 13.45
N VAL A 261 -9.74 -41.02 12.25
CA VAL A 261 -9.41 -42.37 11.75
C VAL A 261 -8.19 -42.83 12.55
N ALA A 262 -8.48 -43.51 13.68
CA ALA A 262 -7.44 -44.27 14.41
C ALA A 262 -6.90 -45.35 13.46
N ALA A 263 -5.57 -45.33 13.25
CA ALA A 263 -4.84 -46.31 12.50
C ALA A 263 -4.97 -47.70 13.21
N SER A 264 -5.93 -48.51 12.80
CA SER A 264 -5.97 -49.92 13.15
C SER A 264 -5.99 -50.74 11.87
N GLY A 265 -5.02 -51.66 11.85
CA GLY A 265 -4.50 -52.47 10.78
C GLY A 265 -5.45 -53.03 9.70
N ALA A 266 -4.90 -53.38 8.56
CA ALA A 266 -5.46 -54.01 7.35
C ALA A 266 -6.53 -53.25 6.56
N ALA A 267 -7.51 -52.60 7.20
CA ALA A 267 -8.46 -51.69 6.52
C ALA A 267 -7.87 -50.27 6.19
N GLY A 268 -6.71 -49.94 6.79
CA GLY A 268 -5.98 -48.72 6.53
C GLY A 268 -5.26 -48.70 5.17
N THR A 269 -4.86 -49.88 4.71
CA THR A 269 -4.11 -50.00 3.42
C THR A 269 -5.02 -49.79 2.23
N GLU A 270 -6.26 -50.29 2.24
CA GLU A 270 -7.21 -50.07 1.16
C GLU A 270 -7.67 -48.62 1.08
N ARG A 271 -7.87 -47.96 2.25
CA ARG A 271 -8.22 -46.52 2.27
C ARG A 271 -7.07 -45.62 1.88
N SER A 272 -5.84 -45.96 2.23
CA SER A 272 -4.65 -45.22 1.79
C SER A 272 -4.42 -45.36 0.26
N LEU A 273 -4.70 -46.53 -0.29
CA LEU A 273 -4.67 -46.76 -1.74
C LEU A 273 -5.78 -45.99 -2.47
N ALA A 274 -6.98 -45.94 -1.91
CA ALA A 274 -8.08 -45.12 -2.45
C ALA A 274 -7.77 -43.61 -2.35
N ALA A 275 -7.17 -43.15 -1.25
CA ALA A 275 -6.73 -41.77 -1.10
C ALA A 275 -5.59 -41.40 -2.07
N MET A 276 -4.64 -42.30 -2.32
CA MET A 276 -3.61 -42.12 -3.33
C MET A 276 -4.20 -42.10 -4.75
N HIS A 277 -5.19 -42.94 -5.03
CA HIS A 277 -5.89 -42.93 -6.30
C HIS A 277 -6.62 -41.60 -6.55
N ASN A 278 -7.35 -41.08 -5.56
CA ASN A 278 -8.04 -39.80 -5.64
C ASN A 278 -7.05 -38.62 -5.77
N LEU A 279 -5.89 -38.71 -5.10
CA LEU A 279 -4.81 -37.73 -5.22
C LEU A 279 -4.21 -37.74 -6.64
N ALA A 280 -3.97 -38.94 -7.19
CA ALA A 280 -3.47 -39.10 -8.55
C ALA A 280 -4.45 -38.56 -9.59
N GLU A 281 -5.75 -38.78 -9.38
CA GLU A 281 -6.82 -38.24 -10.25
C GLU A 281 -6.92 -36.71 -10.13
N GLY A 282 -6.78 -36.16 -8.92
CA GLY A 282 -6.69 -34.73 -8.67
C GLY A 282 -5.47 -34.07 -9.34
N ILE A 283 -4.30 -34.72 -9.27
CA ILE A 283 -3.08 -34.26 -9.95
C ILE A 283 -3.25 -34.31 -11.47
N GLN A 284 -3.86 -35.36 -12.02
CA GLN A 284 -4.18 -35.44 -13.44
C GLN A 284 -5.14 -34.32 -13.90
N GLY A 285 -6.15 -34.01 -13.08
CA GLY A 285 -7.06 -32.88 -13.29
C GLY A 285 -6.32 -31.53 -13.32
N LEU A 286 -5.43 -31.31 -12.37
CA LEU A 286 -4.59 -30.11 -12.30
C LEU A 286 -3.65 -29.98 -13.51
N VAL A 287 -2.99 -31.09 -13.92
CA VAL A 287 -2.11 -31.09 -15.10
C VAL A 287 -2.90 -30.79 -16.38
N LYS A 288 -4.13 -31.34 -16.50
CA LYS A 288 -5.01 -31.06 -17.63
C LYS A 288 -5.46 -29.60 -17.66
N ASN A 289 -5.79 -29.03 -16.52
CA ASN A 289 -6.17 -27.61 -16.40
C ASN A 289 -4.99 -26.68 -16.73
N MET A 290 -3.80 -26.98 -16.21
CA MET A 290 -2.56 -26.24 -16.51
C MET A 290 -2.19 -26.28 -18.00
N ARG A 291 -2.43 -27.42 -18.68
CA ARG A 291 -2.24 -27.51 -20.14
C ARG A 291 -3.25 -26.63 -20.88
N GLY A 292 -4.50 -26.61 -20.43
CA GLY A 292 -5.54 -25.72 -21.00
C GLY A 292 -5.17 -24.23 -20.85
N GLU A 293 -4.69 -23.82 -19.68
CA GLU A 293 -4.21 -22.45 -19.45
C GLU A 293 -3.00 -22.10 -20.32
N GLN A 294 -2.04 -23.00 -20.45
CA GLN A 294 -0.88 -22.80 -21.34
C GLN A 294 -1.30 -22.68 -22.81
N GLN A 295 -2.31 -23.42 -23.24
CA GLN A 295 -2.83 -23.35 -24.60
C GLN A 295 -3.54 -22.01 -24.83
N MET A 296 -4.36 -21.56 -23.89
CA MET A 296 -5.03 -20.26 -23.93
C MET A 296 -4.03 -19.09 -23.97
N LEU A 297 -2.93 -19.19 -23.19
CA LEU A 297 -1.85 -18.20 -23.23
C LEU A 297 -1.13 -18.16 -24.57
N ARG A 298 -0.89 -19.32 -25.20
CA ARG A 298 -0.29 -19.38 -26.54
C ARG A 298 -1.20 -18.74 -27.59
N ASP A 299 -2.47 -19.10 -27.58
CA ASP A 299 -3.46 -18.56 -28.52
C ASP A 299 -3.61 -17.04 -28.35
N TRP A 300 -3.55 -16.55 -27.10
CA TRP A 300 -3.56 -15.11 -26.81
C TRP A 300 -2.31 -14.38 -27.32
N ILE A 301 -1.11 -14.97 -27.11
CA ILE A 301 0.15 -14.42 -27.62
C ILE A 301 0.15 -14.38 -29.16
N GLU A 302 -0.38 -15.41 -29.82
CA GLU A 302 -0.46 -15.50 -31.27
C GLU A 302 -1.43 -14.45 -31.84
N ALA A 303 -2.61 -14.26 -31.20
CA ALA A 303 -3.55 -13.20 -31.54
C ALA A 303 -2.94 -11.81 -31.39
N GLN A 304 -2.19 -11.56 -30.32
CA GLN A 304 -1.52 -10.28 -30.07
C GLN A 304 -0.39 -10.01 -31.07
N GLN A 305 0.33 -11.05 -31.51
CA GLN A 305 1.32 -10.92 -32.56
C GLN A 305 0.71 -10.59 -33.94
N GLU A 306 -0.43 -11.19 -34.27
CA GLU A 306 -1.17 -10.85 -35.50
C GLU A 306 -1.70 -9.40 -35.48
N GLU A 307 -2.24 -8.95 -34.35
CA GLU A 307 -2.67 -7.57 -34.17
C GLU A 307 -1.51 -6.57 -34.33
N SER A 308 -0.36 -6.89 -33.72
CA SER A 308 0.83 -6.05 -33.83
C SER A 308 1.40 -5.99 -35.26
N LYS A 309 1.32 -7.10 -36.01
CA LYS A 309 1.69 -7.12 -37.44
C LYS A 309 0.71 -6.32 -38.30
N ALA A 310 -0.58 -6.39 -38.01
CA ALA A 310 -1.61 -5.58 -38.69
C ALA A 310 -1.38 -4.07 -38.45
N LEU A 311 -1.09 -3.69 -37.21
CA LEU A 311 -0.76 -2.31 -36.84
C LEU A 311 0.49 -1.79 -37.59
N ARG A 312 1.55 -2.59 -37.66
CA ARG A 312 2.77 -2.23 -38.43
C ARG A 312 2.46 -2.02 -39.91
N ARG A 313 1.68 -2.92 -40.51
CA ARG A 313 1.28 -2.78 -41.93
C ARG A 313 0.47 -1.51 -42.21
N THR A 314 -0.38 -1.11 -41.26
CA THR A 314 -1.15 0.15 -41.37
C THR A 314 -0.26 1.38 -41.21
N LEU A 315 0.70 1.36 -40.28
CA LEU A 315 1.70 2.41 -40.12
C LEU A 315 2.60 2.56 -41.34
N ASP A 316 3.08 1.45 -41.92
CA ASP A 316 3.88 1.45 -43.15
C ASP A 316 3.11 2.05 -44.34
N ARG A 317 1.80 1.77 -44.45
CA ARG A 317 0.94 2.38 -45.48
C ARG A 317 0.73 3.88 -45.26
N LEU A 318 0.59 4.31 -44.02
CA LEU A 318 0.45 5.73 -43.68
C LEU A 318 1.73 6.52 -43.96
N THR A 319 2.90 5.96 -43.57
CA THR A 319 4.20 6.56 -43.86
C THR A 319 4.46 6.64 -45.35
N ALA A 320 4.15 5.61 -46.15
CA ALA A 320 4.26 5.62 -47.58
C ALA A 320 3.34 6.67 -48.25
N ARG A 321 2.12 6.88 -47.72
CA ARG A 321 1.23 7.95 -48.18
C ARG A 321 1.78 9.35 -47.85
N MET A 322 2.24 9.57 -46.63
CA MET A 322 2.83 10.83 -46.22
C MET A 322 4.06 11.18 -47.09
N ASP A 323 4.92 10.22 -47.37
CA ASP A 323 6.07 10.41 -48.23
C ASP A 323 5.67 10.75 -49.71
N ALA A 324 4.60 10.11 -50.21
CA ALA A 324 4.05 10.42 -51.52
C ALA A 324 3.46 11.84 -51.59
N ASP A 325 2.70 12.23 -50.58
CA ASP A 325 2.12 13.58 -50.48
C ASP A 325 3.21 14.67 -50.35
N GLN A 326 4.26 14.40 -49.56
CA GLN A 326 5.39 15.30 -49.40
C GLN A 326 6.21 15.43 -50.71
N LYS A 327 6.36 14.38 -51.49
CA LYS A 327 6.98 14.42 -52.83
C LYS A 327 6.11 15.15 -53.83
N ALA A 328 4.78 15.02 -53.76
CA ALA A 328 3.85 15.76 -54.59
C ALA A 328 3.88 17.28 -54.27
N ALA A 329 3.89 17.64 -52.99
CA ALA A 329 4.00 19.04 -52.55
C ALA A 329 5.32 19.70 -52.97
N ARG A 330 6.44 18.95 -52.95
CA ARG A 330 7.75 19.46 -53.47
C ARG A 330 7.80 19.64 -54.98
N ARG A 331 6.97 18.93 -55.75
CA ARG A 331 6.86 19.08 -57.20
C ARG A 331 5.95 20.21 -57.63
N SER A 332 5.04 20.68 -56.72
CA SER A 332 4.09 21.76 -57.01
C SER A 332 4.60 23.16 -56.61
N THR A 333 5.79 23.31 -56.01
CA THR A 333 6.44 24.61 -55.83
C THR A 333 7.16 24.99 -57.11
N PRO A 334 6.72 26.00 -57.89
CA PRO A 334 7.42 26.50 -59.07
C PRO A 334 8.74 27.13 -58.63
N HIS A 335 9.81 26.72 -59.26
CA HIS A 335 11.11 27.38 -59.17
C HIS A 335 10.98 28.77 -59.83
N ASP A 336 10.65 29.79 -59.02
CA ASP A 336 10.72 31.16 -59.47
C ASP A 336 12.18 31.57 -59.55
N ASN A 337 12.77 31.37 -60.72
CA ASN A 337 14.04 31.98 -61.12
C ASN A 337 13.78 33.40 -61.53
N GLY A 338 13.79 34.34 -60.54
CA GLY A 338 13.88 35.76 -60.81
C GLY A 338 15.25 36.12 -61.35
N SER A 339 15.31 36.27 -62.63
CA SER A 339 16.37 37.00 -63.33
C SER A 339 15.93 38.49 -63.42
N ALA A 340 16.61 39.38 -62.73
CA ALA A 340 17.00 40.72 -63.18
C ALA A 340 17.79 41.43 -62.05
#